data_492ab8a31c1f6af5ad585c8dba30b9e2
#
_entry.id   492ab8a31c1f6af5ad585c8dba30b9e2
#
_cell.length_a   1.000
_cell.length_b   1.000
_cell.length_c   1.000
_cell.angle_alpha   90.00
_cell.angle_beta   90.00
_cell.angle_gamma   90.00
#
_symmetry.space_group_name_H-M   'P 1'
#
loop_
_entity.id
_entity.type
_entity.pdbx_description
1 polymer ?
#
loop_
_entity_poly.entity_id
_entity_poly.type
_entity_poly.pdbx_seq_one_letter_code
_entity_poly.pdbx_strand_id
1 'polypeptide(L)'
;MTQPMFEPALMETLLAMQKGEITEHHIYTRIAEVTGDARNREVLTRIAEDELGHYTIWKRYTQQDVAPGTLRIWFYYLIARVFGMTFAIKLMEGVEKRAQGYDQALVDQIPEIQAILKNEETHERELIALIDEERLKYVGSVVLGLNDALVEFTGTLAGLTFAIQNTQIIAVAGLIMGVAASLSMGASEYLSQRSDGGPTDPFKASVYTGVTYIVTVALLILPFLVLDNPYYALMLTLLGAIMVIFLFTFYISVARDLPFWRRFAEMLTISLGIAAISFVIGIVIRTVLDINV
;
A
#
# COMPACT_ATOMS: atom_id res chain seq x y z
N MET A 1 -11.80 -39.66 30.62
CA MET A 1 -12.65 -38.46 30.63
C MET A 1 -12.99 -38.19 29.20
N THR A 2 -14.24 -38.48 28.79
CA THR A 2 -14.74 -38.10 27.45
C THR A 2 -14.83 -36.58 27.37
N GLN A 3 -14.00 -35.98 26.54
CA GLN A 3 -14.09 -34.52 26.26
C GLN A 3 -15.49 -34.22 25.72
N PRO A 4 -16.07 -33.06 26.05
CA PRO A 4 -17.32 -32.61 25.48
C PRO A 4 -17.13 -32.57 23.96
N MET A 5 -17.98 -33.29 23.24
CA MET A 5 -18.02 -33.25 21.79
C MET A 5 -18.66 -31.92 21.43
N PHE A 6 -17.83 -30.95 21.01
CA PHE A 6 -18.31 -29.63 20.56
C PHE A 6 -19.29 -29.81 19.41
N GLU A 7 -20.25 -28.91 19.29
CA GLU A 7 -21.15 -28.87 18.14
C GLU A 7 -20.33 -28.72 16.83
N PRO A 8 -20.74 -29.31 15.71
CA PRO A 8 -20.00 -29.28 14.46
C PRO A 8 -19.59 -27.87 14.01
N ALA A 9 -20.49 -26.88 14.17
CA ALA A 9 -20.23 -25.47 13.83
C ALA A 9 -19.10 -24.87 14.71
N LEU A 10 -19.10 -25.21 15.99
CA LEU A 10 -18.05 -24.76 16.92
C LEU A 10 -16.71 -25.42 16.61
N MET A 11 -16.71 -26.70 16.26
CA MET A 11 -15.50 -27.43 15.86
C MET A 11 -14.89 -26.81 14.59
N GLU A 12 -15.71 -26.44 13.60
CA GLU A 12 -15.22 -25.75 12.40
C GLU A 12 -14.58 -24.41 12.74
N THR A 13 -15.16 -23.65 13.66
CA THR A 13 -14.60 -22.38 14.16
C THR A 13 -13.25 -22.60 14.84
N LEU A 14 -13.14 -23.58 15.73
CA LEU A 14 -11.88 -23.89 16.41
C LEU A 14 -10.78 -24.34 15.43
N LEU A 15 -11.13 -25.13 14.41
CA LEU A 15 -10.18 -25.52 13.36
C LEU A 15 -9.74 -24.34 12.50
N ALA A 16 -10.64 -23.37 12.23
CA ALA A 16 -10.30 -22.16 11.51
C ALA A 16 -9.33 -21.27 12.31
N MET A 17 -9.59 -21.11 13.62
CA MET A 17 -8.68 -20.41 14.55
C MET A 17 -7.31 -21.10 14.59
N GLN A 18 -7.27 -22.40 14.83
CA GLN A 18 -6.05 -23.18 14.84
C GLN A 18 -5.23 -23.02 13.54
N LYS A 19 -5.92 -22.97 12.39
CA LYS A 19 -5.29 -22.73 11.10
C LYS A 19 -4.74 -21.30 10.98
N GLY A 20 -5.42 -20.31 11.56
CA GLY A 20 -4.94 -18.95 11.68
C GLY A 20 -3.58 -18.92 12.38
N GLU A 21 -3.51 -19.38 13.61
CA GLU A 21 -2.30 -19.36 14.43
C GLU A 21 -1.08 -20.01 13.76
N ILE A 22 -1.24 -21.24 13.23
CA ILE A 22 -0.12 -21.88 12.55
C ILE A 22 0.31 -21.15 11.26
N THR A 23 -0.61 -20.49 10.61
CA THR A 23 -0.31 -19.67 9.43
C THR A 23 0.45 -18.42 9.82
N GLU A 24 0.06 -17.75 10.90
CA GLU A 24 0.69 -16.55 11.46
C GLU A 24 2.07 -16.84 12.03
N HIS A 25 2.23 -17.94 12.76
CA HIS A 25 3.55 -18.43 13.15
C HIS A 25 4.52 -18.47 11.96
N HIS A 26 4.11 -19.04 10.84
CA HIS A 26 4.96 -19.12 9.64
C HIS A 26 5.15 -17.78 8.95
N ILE A 27 4.16 -16.88 8.97
CA ILE A 27 4.27 -15.53 8.42
C ILE A 27 5.30 -14.74 9.21
N TYR A 28 5.16 -14.64 10.54
CA TYR A 28 6.08 -13.89 11.39
C TYR A 28 7.50 -14.46 11.34
N THR A 29 7.66 -15.78 11.33
CA THR A 29 8.96 -16.44 11.16
C THR A 29 9.64 -15.98 9.86
N ARG A 30 8.93 -16.01 8.73
CA ARG A 30 9.50 -15.60 7.43
C ARG A 30 9.77 -14.11 7.33
N ILE A 31 8.94 -13.27 7.94
CA ILE A 31 9.18 -11.82 8.00
C ILE A 31 10.41 -11.53 8.86
N ALA A 32 10.58 -12.23 10.00
CA ALA A 32 11.75 -12.11 10.85
C ALA A 32 13.05 -12.44 10.12
N GLU A 33 13.07 -13.49 9.29
CA GLU A 33 14.24 -13.93 8.49
C GLU A 33 14.75 -12.82 7.54
N VAL A 34 13.85 -11.98 7.01
CA VAL A 34 14.18 -10.92 6.04
C VAL A 34 14.31 -9.54 6.69
N THR A 35 14.04 -9.42 7.98
CA THR A 35 14.12 -8.18 8.74
C THR A 35 15.59 -7.88 9.06
N GLY A 36 16.09 -6.71 8.64
CA GLY A 36 17.48 -6.28 8.85
C GLY A 36 17.78 -5.86 10.28
N ASP A 37 16.82 -5.24 10.96
CA ASP A 37 16.97 -4.78 12.34
C ASP A 37 16.89 -5.93 13.34
N ALA A 38 17.88 -6.01 14.25
CA ALA A 38 17.98 -7.11 15.21
C ALA A 38 16.85 -7.10 16.25
N ARG A 39 16.43 -5.92 16.71
CA ARG A 39 15.35 -5.75 17.68
C ARG A 39 14.01 -6.18 17.09
N ASN A 40 13.74 -5.72 15.87
CA ASN A 40 12.52 -6.07 15.17
C ASN A 40 12.45 -7.57 14.90
N ARG A 41 13.60 -8.18 14.53
CA ARG A 41 13.69 -9.64 14.35
C ARG A 41 13.39 -10.40 15.63
N GLU A 42 13.94 -9.97 16.76
CA GLU A 42 13.71 -10.60 18.07
C GLU A 42 12.22 -10.57 18.44
N VAL A 43 11.56 -9.42 18.29
CA VAL A 43 10.13 -9.27 18.59
C VAL A 43 9.30 -10.18 17.70
N LEU A 44 9.54 -10.17 16.38
CA LEU A 44 8.80 -11.02 15.44
C LEU A 44 9.00 -12.51 15.70
N THR A 45 10.22 -12.92 16.10
CA THR A 45 10.49 -14.34 16.43
C THR A 45 9.72 -14.74 17.68
N ARG A 46 9.67 -13.89 18.70
CA ARG A 46 8.91 -14.15 19.91
C ARG A 46 7.42 -14.26 19.63
N ILE A 47 6.85 -13.31 18.88
CA ILE A 47 5.44 -13.39 18.47
C ILE A 47 5.17 -14.69 17.71
N ALA A 48 6.04 -15.06 16.77
CA ALA A 48 5.89 -16.34 16.07
C ALA A 48 5.88 -17.58 17.02
N GLU A 49 6.67 -17.55 18.08
CA GLU A 49 6.67 -18.62 19.10
C GLU A 49 5.38 -18.62 19.92
N ASP A 50 4.84 -17.44 20.25
CA ASP A 50 3.56 -17.29 20.95
C ASP A 50 2.40 -17.84 20.10
N GLU A 51 2.37 -17.54 18.77
CA GLU A 51 1.36 -18.10 17.85
C GLU A 51 1.43 -19.64 17.77
N LEU A 52 2.62 -20.22 17.83
CA LEU A 52 2.77 -21.68 17.93
C LEU A 52 2.21 -22.21 19.26
N GLY A 53 2.34 -21.42 20.32
CA GLY A 53 1.72 -21.69 21.62
C GLY A 53 0.19 -21.72 21.52
N HIS A 54 -0.41 -20.70 20.88
CA HIS A 54 -1.86 -20.60 20.64
C HIS A 54 -2.35 -21.78 19.78
N TYR A 55 -1.66 -22.12 18.68
CA TYR A 55 -1.94 -23.33 17.90
C TYR A 55 -2.00 -24.59 18.77
N THR A 56 -1.05 -24.77 19.70
CA THR A 56 -0.99 -25.92 20.58
C THR A 56 -2.17 -25.95 21.56
N ILE A 57 -2.65 -24.77 22.01
CA ILE A 57 -3.86 -24.69 22.82
C ILE A 57 -5.06 -25.16 22.02
N TRP A 58 -5.29 -24.62 20.82
CA TRP A 58 -6.41 -25.04 19.97
C TRP A 58 -6.36 -26.53 19.61
N LYS A 59 -5.15 -27.07 19.32
CA LYS A 59 -4.95 -28.50 19.03
C LYS A 59 -5.39 -29.42 20.19
N ARG A 60 -5.31 -28.95 21.44
CA ARG A 60 -5.82 -29.73 22.59
C ARG A 60 -7.32 -29.87 22.56
N TYR A 61 -8.03 -28.90 22.00
CA TYR A 61 -9.50 -28.92 21.87
C TYR A 61 -9.96 -29.64 20.62
N THR A 62 -9.32 -29.41 19.48
CA THR A 62 -9.69 -30.01 18.20
C THR A 62 -9.24 -31.45 18.05
N GLN A 63 -8.18 -31.86 18.74
CA GLN A 63 -7.51 -33.17 18.63
C GLN A 63 -7.03 -33.49 17.20
N GLN A 64 -6.79 -32.46 16.39
CA GLN A 64 -6.38 -32.59 14.98
C GLN A 64 -5.15 -31.73 14.70
N ASP A 65 -4.33 -32.19 13.74
CA ASP A 65 -3.29 -31.36 13.13
C ASP A 65 -3.88 -30.62 11.94
N VAL A 66 -3.62 -29.30 11.89
CA VAL A 66 -4.08 -28.44 10.80
C VAL A 66 -2.87 -27.89 10.05
N ALA A 67 -2.89 -28.05 8.73
CA ALA A 67 -1.83 -27.49 7.88
C ALA A 67 -1.98 -25.97 7.70
N PRO A 68 -0.87 -25.23 7.69
CA PRO A 68 -0.90 -23.77 7.49
C PRO A 68 -1.36 -23.38 6.09
N GLY A 69 -1.89 -22.17 5.96
CA GLY A 69 -2.33 -21.58 4.70
C GLY A 69 -1.15 -21.11 3.83
N THR A 70 -0.53 -22.00 3.05
CA THR A 70 0.67 -21.72 2.25
C THR A 70 0.56 -20.51 1.35
N LEU A 71 -0.59 -20.30 0.71
CA LEU A 71 -0.82 -19.14 -0.16
C LEU A 71 -0.79 -17.83 0.63
N ARG A 72 -1.40 -17.80 1.82
CA ARG A 72 -1.41 -16.64 2.73
C ARG A 72 0.00 -16.32 3.21
N ILE A 73 0.80 -17.34 3.56
CA ILE A 73 2.21 -17.17 3.97
C ILE A 73 3.03 -16.51 2.87
N TRP A 74 2.96 -17.03 1.64
CA TRP A 74 3.70 -16.47 0.51
C TRP A 74 3.24 -15.05 0.15
N PHE A 75 1.95 -14.77 0.24
CA PHE A 75 1.38 -13.45 -0.01
C PHE A 75 1.94 -12.41 0.96
N TYR A 76 1.88 -12.64 2.28
CA TYR A 76 2.42 -11.69 3.26
C TYR A 76 3.94 -11.58 3.22
N TYR A 77 4.64 -12.67 2.96
CA TYR A 77 6.07 -12.65 2.75
C TYR A 77 6.47 -11.76 1.56
N LEU A 78 5.80 -11.91 0.42
CA LEU A 78 6.05 -11.09 -0.76
C LEU A 78 5.73 -9.61 -0.50
N ILE A 79 4.62 -9.34 0.19
CA ILE A 79 4.25 -7.98 0.61
C ILE A 79 5.32 -7.39 1.51
N ALA A 80 5.82 -8.12 2.50
CA ALA A 80 6.88 -7.65 3.37
C ALA A 80 8.18 -7.32 2.61
N ARG A 81 8.51 -8.13 1.59
CA ARG A 81 9.69 -7.90 0.73
C ARG A 81 9.55 -6.66 -0.16
N VAL A 82 8.38 -6.38 -0.69
CA VAL A 82 8.12 -5.29 -1.65
C VAL A 82 7.78 -3.98 -0.94
N PHE A 83 6.84 -4.03 0.00
CA PHE A 83 6.26 -2.85 0.65
C PHE A 83 6.81 -2.58 2.05
N GLY A 84 7.62 -3.48 2.59
CA GLY A 84 8.18 -3.40 3.93
C GLY A 84 7.40 -4.20 4.97
N MET A 85 8.10 -4.51 6.06
CA MET A 85 7.58 -5.30 7.18
C MET A 85 6.33 -4.66 7.80
N THR A 86 6.40 -3.37 8.08
CA THR A 86 5.31 -2.62 8.74
C THR A 86 4.01 -2.67 7.94
N PHE A 87 4.09 -2.54 6.61
CA PHE A 87 2.91 -2.63 5.76
C PHE A 87 2.29 -4.03 5.79
N ALA A 88 3.12 -5.08 5.72
CA ALA A 88 2.65 -6.47 5.76
C ALA A 88 1.94 -6.78 7.08
N ILE A 89 2.52 -6.36 8.21
CA ILE A 89 1.95 -6.54 9.54
C ILE A 89 0.63 -5.78 9.68
N LYS A 90 0.59 -4.49 9.36
CA LYS A 90 -0.65 -3.70 9.43
C LYS A 90 -1.77 -4.24 8.55
N LEU A 91 -1.42 -4.75 7.36
CA LEU A 91 -2.40 -5.39 6.49
C LEU A 91 -2.96 -6.67 7.12
N MET A 92 -2.12 -7.47 7.78
CA MET A 92 -2.52 -8.69 8.47
C MET A 92 -3.43 -8.38 9.65
N GLU A 93 -3.00 -7.52 10.56
CA GLU A 93 -3.75 -7.05 11.73
C GLU A 93 -5.13 -6.46 11.35
N GLY A 94 -5.17 -5.65 10.29
CA GLY A 94 -6.42 -5.06 9.80
C GLY A 94 -7.43 -6.08 9.29
N VAL A 95 -6.99 -7.25 8.83
CA VAL A 95 -7.85 -8.37 8.44
C VAL A 95 -8.32 -9.13 9.69
N GLU A 96 -7.44 -9.36 10.65
CA GLU A 96 -7.74 -10.08 11.89
C GLU A 96 -8.74 -9.35 12.77
N LYS A 97 -8.57 -8.06 13.00
CA LYS A 97 -9.54 -7.23 13.76
C LYS A 97 -10.96 -7.30 13.22
N ARG A 98 -11.13 -7.53 11.91
CA ARG A 98 -12.44 -7.73 11.29
C ARG A 98 -12.99 -9.15 11.49
N ALA A 99 -12.12 -10.13 11.75
CA ALA A 99 -12.48 -11.53 11.93
C ALA A 99 -12.65 -11.94 13.41
N GLN A 100 -12.02 -11.20 14.33
CA GLN A 100 -12.04 -11.49 15.78
C GLN A 100 -13.33 -10.97 16.43
N GLY A 101 -14.40 -11.75 16.33
CA GLY A 101 -15.56 -11.65 17.20
C GLY A 101 -15.69 -12.93 17.98
N TYR A 102 -14.93 -13.12 19.07
CA TYR A 102 -15.20 -14.24 19.96
C TYR A 102 -16.57 -14.06 20.61
N ASP A 103 -17.46 -15.03 20.36
CA ASP A 103 -18.75 -15.08 21.07
C ASP A 103 -18.47 -15.29 22.56
N GLN A 104 -19.15 -14.55 23.44
CA GLN A 104 -19.05 -14.67 24.88
C GLN A 104 -19.26 -16.12 25.35
N ALA A 105 -20.15 -16.84 24.65
CA ALA A 105 -20.40 -18.26 24.90
C ALA A 105 -19.16 -19.16 24.67
N LEU A 106 -18.27 -18.78 23.77
CA LEU A 106 -17.01 -19.47 23.51
C LEU A 106 -15.98 -19.18 24.61
N VAL A 107 -15.90 -17.93 25.05
CA VAL A 107 -15.02 -17.49 26.15
C VAL A 107 -15.37 -18.22 27.46
N ASP A 108 -16.65 -18.45 27.70
CA ASP A 108 -17.12 -19.15 28.90
C ASP A 108 -16.81 -20.67 28.87
N GLN A 109 -16.66 -21.25 27.67
CA GLN A 109 -16.36 -22.67 27.49
C GLN A 109 -14.84 -22.97 27.46
N ILE A 110 -14.04 -22.02 27.04
CA ILE A 110 -12.58 -22.16 26.87
C ILE A 110 -11.85 -21.04 27.62
N PRO A 111 -11.45 -21.29 28.89
CA PRO A 111 -10.83 -20.26 29.74
C PRO A 111 -9.53 -19.67 29.15
N GLU A 112 -8.79 -20.43 28.34
CA GLU A 112 -7.54 -20.00 27.73
C GLU A 112 -7.72 -18.87 26.69
N ILE A 113 -8.94 -18.67 26.18
CA ILE A 113 -9.24 -17.57 25.24
C ILE A 113 -8.88 -16.20 25.83
N GLN A 114 -9.15 -15.99 27.13
CA GLN A 114 -8.81 -14.72 27.77
C GLN A 114 -7.29 -14.49 27.79
N ALA A 115 -6.50 -15.53 27.96
CA ALA A 115 -5.05 -15.43 27.94
C ALA A 115 -4.54 -15.15 26.52
N ILE A 116 -5.11 -15.82 25.50
CA ILE A 116 -4.82 -15.58 24.09
C ILE A 116 -5.14 -14.12 23.75
N LEU A 117 -6.36 -13.64 24.04
CA LEU A 117 -6.75 -12.24 23.75
C LEU A 117 -5.82 -11.22 24.37
N LYS A 118 -5.40 -11.44 25.63
CA LYS A 118 -4.44 -10.56 26.30
C LYS A 118 -3.06 -10.58 25.63
N ASN A 119 -2.65 -11.73 25.10
CA ASN A 119 -1.41 -11.87 24.36
C ASN A 119 -1.47 -11.13 23.02
N GLU A 120 -2.58 -11.29 22.30
CA GLU A 120 -2.85 -10.57 21.03
C GLU A 120 -2.80 -9.06 21.21
N GLU A 121 -3.41 -8.51 22.28
CA GLU A 121 -3.30 -7.09 22.60
C GLU A 121 -1.85 -6.65 22.86
N THR A 122 -1.03 -7.54 23.37
CA THR A 122 0.39 -7.26 23.63
C THR A 122 1.16 -7.31 22.33
N HIS A 123 0.93 -8.30 21.47
CA HIS A 123 1.49 -8.41 20.13
C HIS A 123 1.17 -7.16 19.30
N GLU A 124 -0.08 -6.73 19.29
CA GLU A 124 -0.50 -5.51 18.57
C GLU A 124 0.32 -4.28 19.02
N ARG A 125 0.45 -4.07 20.35
CA ARG A 125 1.23 -2.93 20.88
C ARG A 125 2.70 -3.01 20.50
N GLU A 126 3.28 -4.19 20.56
CA GLU A 126 4.68 -4.40 20.22
C GLU A 126 4.90 -4.22 18.70
N LEU A 127 4.02 -4.75 17.87
CA LEU A 127 4.04 -4.58 16.42
C LEU A 127 3.90 -3.10 16.03
N ILE A 128 3.02 -2.35 16.71
CA ILE A 128 2.92 -0.89 16.53
C ILE A 128 4.22 -0.19 16.93
N ALA A 129 4.90 -0.65 17.98
CA ALA A 129 6.17 -0.06 18.42
C ALA A 129 7.35 -0.36 17.46
N LEU A 130 7.25 -1.37 16.59
CA LEU A 130 8.23 -1.66 15.55
C LEU A 130 8.14 -0.69 14.35
N ILE A 131 7.12 0.19 14.30
CA ILE A 131 6.85 1.12 13.20
C ILE A 131 7.85 2.29 13.22
N ASP A 132 9.14 2.02 13.21
CA ASP A 132 10.19 3.01 12.96
C ASP A 132 10.98 2.65 11.69
N GLU A 133 10.28 2.30 10.61
CA GLU A 133 10.93 2.10 9.32
C GLU A 133 11.30 3.46 8.72
N GLU A 134 12.56 3.60 8.32
CA GLU A 134 13.05 4.81 7.64
C GLU A 134 12.17 5.21 6.45
N ARG A 135 11.61 4.22 5.74
CA ARG A 135 10.69 4.43 4.62
C ARG A 135 9.42 5.21 5.01
N LEU A 136 8.88 4.98 6.22
CA LEU A 136 7.66 5.67 6.68
C LEU A 136 7.91 7.14 6.99
N LYS A 137 9.15 7.51 7.35
CA LYS A 137 9.53 8.92 7.57
C LYS A 137 9.41 9.73 6.28
N TYR A 138 9.70 9.10 5.12
CA TYR A 138 9.65 9.74 3.80
C TYR A 138 8.38 9.47 3.01
N VAL A 139 7.38 8.80 3.58
CA VAL A 139 6.10 8.55 2.91
C VAL A 139 5.44 9.86 2.46
N GLY A 140 5.55 10.94 3.26
CA GLY A 140 5.05 12.26 2.88
C GLY A 140 5.66 12.77 1.57
N SER A 141 6.97 12.65 1.42
CA SER A 141 7.71 13.05 0.23
C SER A 141 7.37 12.18 -1.00
N VAL A 142 7.17 10.86 -0.80
CA VAL A 142 6.67 9.96 -1.85
C VAL A 142 5.26 10.34 -2.27
N VAL A 143 4.36 10.62 -1.30
CA VAL A 143 2.99 11.07 -1.55
C VAL A 143 2.98 12.36 -2.36
N LEU A 144 3.83 13.32 -1.99
CA LEU A 144 3.93 14.61 -2.66
C LEU A 144 4.31 14.43 -4.14
N GLY A 145 5.41 13.71 -4.41
CA GLY A 145 5.88 13.51 -5.77
C GLY A 145 4.89 12.73 -6.65
N LEU A 146 4.25 11.70 -6.09
CA LEU A 146 3.29 10.89 -6.83
C LEU A 146 2.00 11.65 -7.12
N ASN A 147 1.43 12.34 -6.13
CA ASN A 147 0.19 13.07 -6.29
C ASN A 147 0.32 14.20 -7.31
N ASP A 148 1.42 14.93 -7.23
CA ASP A 148 1.69 16.02 -8.16
C ASP A 148 1.86 15.50 -9.59
N ALA A 149 2.67 14.45 -9.78
CA ALA A 149 2.82 13.81 -11.07
C ALA A 149 1.49 13.27 -11.65
N LEU A 150 0.64 12.65 -10.83
CA LEU A 150 -0.65 12.14 -11.28
C LEU A 150 -1.61 13.25 -11.67
N VAL A 151 -1.64 14.36 -10.94
CA VAL A 151 -2.56 15.47 -11.17
C VAL A 151 -2.08 16.34 -12.33
N GLU A 152 -0.85 16.85 -12.25
CA GLU A 152 -0.27 17.75 -13.24
C GLU A 152 -0.09 17.04 -14.58
N PHE A 153 0.49 15.82 -14.56
CA PHE A 153 0.90 15.17 -15.79
C PHE A 153 -0.27 14.54 -16.55
N THR A 154 -1.29 14.01 -15.89
CA THR A 154 -2.51 13.55 -16.57
C THR A 154 -3.23 14.73 -17.22
N GLY A 155 -3.28 15.89 -16.56
CA GLY A 155 -3.82 17.14 -17.10
C GLY A 155 -3.04 17.60 -18.33
N THR A 156 -1.73 17.65 -18.24
CA THR A 156 -0.84 18.06 -19.33
C THR A 156 -0.98 17.14 -20.55
N LEU A 157 -0.92 15.82 -20.37
CA LEU A 157 -1.07 14.86 -21.48
C LEU A 157 -2.46 14.93 -22.11
N ALA A 158 -3.51 15.12 -21.31
CA ALA A 158 -4.86 15.35 -21.84
C ALA A 158 -4.91 16.61 -22.69
N GLY A 159 -4.44 17.74 -22.20
CA GLY A 159 -4.38 19.00 -22.94
C GLY A 159 -3.60 18.91 -24.24
N LEU A 160 -2.38 18.36 -24.19
CA LEU A 160 -1.53 18.17 -25.37
C LEU A 160 -2.13 17.23 -26.39
N THR A 161 -2.82 16.17 -25.95
CA THR A 161 -3.48 15.20 -26.86
C THR A 161 -4.49 15.89 -27.74
N PHE A 162 -5.28 16.81 -27.20
CA PHE A 162 -6.29 17.53 -27.99
C PHE A 162 -5.74 18.73 -28.73
N ALA A 163 -4.67 19.35 -28.25
CA ALA A 163 -4.02 20.45 -28.92
C ALA A 163 -3.17 20.01 -30.12
N ILE A 164 -2.36 18.93 -29.98
CA ILE A 164 -1.29 18.59 -30.93
C ILE A 164 -1.66 17.36 -31.78
N GLN A 165 -2.34 16.36 -31.19
CA GLN A 165 -2.76 15.11 -31.85
C GLN A 165 -1.61 14.27 -32.47
N ASN A 166 -0.39 14.47 -32.05
CA ASN A 166 0.79 13.70 -32.50
C ASN A 166 1.48 13.04 -31.29
N THR A 167 1.46 11.71 -31.22
CA THR A 167 1.98 10.95 -30.07
C THR A 167 3.46 11.19 -29.82
N GLN A 168 4.27 11.29 -30.88
CA GLN A 168 5.72 11.50 -30.76
C GLN A 168 6.04 12.87 -30.17
N ILE A 169 5.36 13.94 -30.65
CA ILE A 169 5.56 15.29 -30.14
C ILE A 169 5.08 15.36 -28.69
N ILE A 170 3.93 14.75 -28.38
CA ILE A 170 3.41 14.69 -27.01
C ILE A 170 4.39 13.94 -26.08
N ALA A 171 4.92 12.81 -26.54
CA ALA A 171 5.89 12.04 -25.75
C ALA A 171 7.17 12.82 -25.48
N VAL A 172 7.74 13.49 -26.49
CA VAL A 172 8.96 14.31 -26.33
C VAL A 172 8.72 15.49 -25.40
N ALA A 173 7.63 16.24 -25.62
CA ALA A 173 7.25 17.36 -24.76
C ALA A 173 7.01 16.89 -23.31
N GLY A 174 6.28 15.79 -23.14
CA GLY A 174 6.01 15.18 -21.86
C GLY A 174 7.29 14.73 -21.13
N LEU A 175 8.24 14.09 -21.82
CA LEU A 175 9.52 13.71 -21.23
C LEU A 175 10.33 14.91 -20.74
N ILE A 176 10.43 15.96 -21.56
CA ILE A 176 11.16 17.18 -21.18
C ILE A 176 10.51 17.83 -19.97
N MET A 177 9.19 18.01 -20.01
CA MET A 177 8.43 18.60 -18.90
C MET A 177 8.51 17.77 -17.64
N GLY A 178 8.36 16.45 -17.77
CA GLY A 178 8.41 15.51 -16.64
C GLY A 178 9.75 15.48 -15.94
N VAL A 179 10.87 15.52 -16.68
CA VAL A 179 12.21 15.63 -16.09
C VAL A 179 12.39 16.97 -15.38
N ALA A 180 11.99 18.07 -16.02
CA ALA A 180 12.10 19.42 -15.42
C ALA A 180 11.25 19.53 -14.15
N ALA A 181 10.01 19.04 -14.18
CA ALA A 181 9.10 19.03 -13.03
C ALA A 181 9.63 18.15 -11.89
N SER A 182 10.13 16.95 -12.19
CA SER A 182 10.76 16.05 -11.19
C SER A 182 11.92 16.72 -10.45
N LEU A 183 12.79 17.42 -11.18
CA LEU A 183 13.92 18.16 -10.59
C LEU A 183 13.44 19.36 -9.77
N SER A 184 12.43 20.08 -10.26
CA SER A 184 11.82 21.22 -9.57
C SER A 184 11.15 20.78 -8.26
N MET A 185 10.35 19.72 -8.29
CA MET A 185 9.69 19.16 -7.10
C MET A 185 10.70 18.64 -6.08
N GLY A 186 11.73 17.93 -6.54
CA GLY A 186 12.83 17.50 -5.66
C GLY A 186 13.53 18.68 -4.99
N ALA A 187 13.85 19.73 -5.74
CA ALA A 187 14.47 20.94 -5.18
C ALA A 187 13.55 21.67 -4.20
N SER A 188 12.24 21.78 -4.51
CA SER A 188 11.24 22.39 -3.63
C SER A 188 11.10 21.63 -2.32
N GLU A 189 11.05 20.29 -2.38
CA GLU A 189 11.00 19.42 -1.18
C GLU A 189 12.26 19.58 -0.32
N TYR A 190 13.45 19.64 -0.95
CA TYR A 190 14.70 19.90 -0.23
C TYR A 190 14.64 21.20 0.55
N LEU A 191 14.21 22.29 -0.08
CA LEU A 191 14.14 23.59 0.55
C LEU A 191 13.09 23.63 1.66
N SER A 192 11.92 23.00 1.44
CA SER A 192 10.85 22.90 2.43
C SER A 192 11.34 22.18 3.68
N GLN A 193 11.87 20.96 3.54
CA GLN A 193 12.35 20.16 4.67
C GLN A 193 13.50 20.84 5.43
N ARG A 194 14.37 21.56 4.70
CA ARG A 194 15.44 22.33 5.33
C ARG A 194 14.94 23.52 6.13
N SER A 195 13.87 24.15 5.67
CA SER A 195 13.24 25.30 6.35
C SER A 195 12.47 24.89 7.58
N ASP A 196 11.81 23.73 7.54
CA ASP A 196 10.96 23.21 8.61
C ASP A 196 11.77 22.70 9.81
N GLY A 197 13.06 22.35 9.60
CA GLY A 197 13.96 21.88 10.67
C GLY A 197 13.51 20.56 11.32
N GLY A 198 12.73 19.75 10.62
CA GLY A 198 12.18 18.49 11.11
C GLY A 198 13.22 17.35 11.24
N PRO A 199 12.82 16.18 11.70
CA PRO A 199 13.71 15.03 11.93
C PRO A 199 14.08 14.29 10.63
N THR A 200 13.52 14.69 9.48
CA THR A 200 13.78 14.09 8.17
C THR A 200 15.02 14.71 7.52
N ASP A 201 15.82 13.87 6.85
CA ASP A 201 16.95 14.34 6.04
C ASP A 201 16.42 15.02 4.76
N PRO A 202 16.68 16.34 4.55
CA PRO A 202 16.15 17.07 3.40
C PRO A 202 16.60 16.51 2.05
N PHE A 203 17.83 15.99 1.96
CA PHE A 203 18.32 15.40 0.72
C PHE A 203 17.61 14.08 0.39
N LYS A 204 17.42 13.22 1.38
CA LYS A 204 16.67 11.98 1.17
C LYS A 204 15.21 12.26 0.78
N ALA A 205 14.55 13.20 1.46
CA ALA A 205 13.19 13.62 1.12
C ALA A 205 13.08 14.09 -0.35
N SER A 206 14.01 14.96 -0.78
CA SER A 206 14.14 15.44 -2.16
C SER A 206 14.27 14.28 -3.16
N VAL A 207 15.15 13.31 -2.88
CA VAL A 207 15.35 12.13 -3.74
C VAL A 207 14.09 11.28 -3.82
N TYR A 208 13.42 11.03 -2.69
CA TYR A 208 12.16 10.27 -2.69
C TYR A 208 11.08 10.97 -3.54
N THR A 209 10.91 12.28 -3.39
CA THR A 209 9.95 13.07 -4.18
C THR A 209 10.29 13.02 -5.67
N GLY A 210 11.53 13.35 -6.04
CA GLY A 210 11.95 13.42 -7.44
C GLY A 210 11.91 12.06 -8.14
N VAL A 211 12.40 10.99 -7.50
CA VAL A 211 12.36 9.64 -8.06
C VAL A 211 10.93 9.16 -8.23
N THR A 212 10.07 9.38 -7.25
CA THR A 212 8.65 9.00 -7.35
C THR A 212 7.97 9.75 -8.49
N TYR A 213 8.24 11.05 -8.61
CA TYR A 213 7.70 11.86 -9.69
C TYR A 213 8.12 11.31 -11.06
N ILE A 214 9.44 11.14 -11.30
CA ILE A 214 9.93 10.72 -12.63
C ILE A 214 9.48 9.30 -13.01
N VAL A 215 9.39 8.38 -12.04
CA VAL A 215 8.87 7.03 -12.27
C VAL A 215 7.39 7.09 -12.67
N THR A 216 6.60 7.91 -11.99
CA THR A 216 5.18 8.10 -12.34
C THR A 216 5.03 8.71 -13.72
N VAL A 217 5.80 9.73 -14.05
CA VAL A 217 5.83 10.34 -15.39
C VAL A 217 6.19 9.31 -16.47
N ALA A 218 7.22 8.51 -16.23
CA ALA A 218 7.63 7.47 -17.18
C ALA A 218 6.50 6.47 -17.46
N LEU A 219 5.76 6.05 -16.42
CA LEU A 219 4.60 5.17 -16.57
C LEU A 219 3.47 5.82 -17.39
N LEU A 220 3.19 7.10 -17.13
CA LEU A 220 2.11 7.84 -17.81
C LEU A 220 2.43 8.17 -19.28
N ILE A 221 3.70 8.36 -19.61
CA ILE A 221 4.14 8.64 -20.99
C ILE A 221 4.24 7.36 -21.84
N LEU A 222 4.48 6.22 -21.22
CA LEU A 222 4.73 4.96 -21.92
C LEU A 222 3.72 4.66 -23.04
N PRO A 223 2.40 4.86 -22.88
CA PRO A 223 1.43 4.66 -23.94
C PRO A 223 1.67 5.52 -25.18
N PHE A 224 2.14 6.76 -24.99
CA PHE A 224 2.44 7.68 -26.11
C PHE A 224 3.73 7.31 -26.88
N LEU A 225 4.61 6.53 -26.25
CA LEU A 225 5.82 6.01 -26.90
C LEU A 225 5.54 4.75 -27.73
N VAL A 226 4.45 4.01 -27.41
CA VAL A 226 4.17 2.69 -27.99
C VAL A 226 3.02 2.73 -28.99
N LEU A 227 2.04 3.64 -28.80
CA LEU A 227 0.84 3.72 -29.62
C LEU A 227 0.90 4.89 -30.60
N ASP A 228 0.47 4.66 -31.83
CA ASP A 228 0.41 5.71 -32.85
C ASP A 228 -0.82 6.63 -32.71
N ASN A 229 -1.89 6.13 -32.10
CA ASN A 229 -3.12 6.89 -31.94
C ASN A 229 -3.14 7.61 -30.59
N PRO A 230 -3.14 8.98 -30.57
CA PRO A 230 -3.05 9.76 -29.34
C PRO A 230 -4.25 9.58 -28.38
N TYR A 231 -5.43 9.27 -28.90
CA TYR A 231 -6.61 9.06 -28.09
C TYR A 231 -6.57 7.72 -27.34
N TYR A 232 -6.09 6.64 -28.02
CA TYR A 232 -5.86 5.37 -27.33
C TYR A 232 -4.71 5.45 -26.33
N ALA A 233 -3.65 6.20 -26.67
CA ALA A 233 -2.56 6.47 -25.72
C ALA A 233 -3.08 7.20 -24.47
N LEU A 234 -3.87 8.26 -24.65
CA LEU A 234 -4.48 8.99 -23.51
C LEU A 234 -5.40 8.10 -22.67
N MET A 235 -6.25 7.29 -23.33
CA MET A 235 -7.14 6.36 -22.61
C MET A 235 -6.33 5.40 -21.72
N LEU A 236 -5.27 4.81 -22.26
CA LEU A 236 -4.42 3.89 -21.51
C LEU A 236 -3.65 4.61 -20.39
N THR A 237 -3.20 5.84 -20.63
CA THR A 237 -2.59 6.70 -19.60
C THR A 237 -3.55 6.98 -18.45
N LEU A 238 -4.80 7.35 -18.73
CA LEU A 238 -5.82 7.61 -17.69
C LEU A 238 -6.15 6.34 -16.90
N LEU A 239 -6.27 5.19 -17.57
CA LEU A 239 -6.46 3.90 -16.90
C LEU A 239 -5.25 3.56 -16.00
N GLY A 240 -4.03 3.79 -16.50
CA GLY A 240 -2.80 3.65 -15.73
C GLY A 240 -2.77 4.57 -14.51
N ALA A 241 -3.15 5.83 -14.68
CA ALA A 241 -3.26 6.80 -13.58
C ALA A 241 -4.25 6.33 -12.50
N ILE A 242 -5.44 5.86 -12.90
CA ILE A 242 -6.45 5.32 -11.98
C ILE A 242 -5.88 4.12 -11.22
N MET A 243 -5.17 3.23 -11.90
CA MET A 243 -4.54 2.06 -11.26
C MET A 243 -3.47 2.49 -10.24
N VAL A 244 -2.61 3.45 -10.60
CA VAL A 244 -1.58 3.99 -9.69
C VAL A 244 -2.23 4.66 -8.48
N ILE A 245 -3.27 5.49 -8.69
CA ILE A 245 -4.05 6.11 -7.60
C ILE A 245 -4.62 5.03 -6.68
N PHE A 246 -5.21 3.96 -7.24
CA PHE A 246 -5.79 2.88 -6.46
C PHE A 246 -4.74 2.17 -5.60
N LEU A 247 -3.66 1.69 -6.21
CA LEU A 247 -2.60 0.94 -5.52
C LEU A 247 -1.93 1.79 -4.45
N PHE A 248 -1.63 3.04 -4.77
CA PHE A 248 -0.95 3.94 -3.85
C PHE A 248 -1.85 4.39 -2.69
N THR A 249 -3.11 4.73 -2.98
CA THR A 249 -4.09 5.07 -1.93
C THR A 249 -4.32 3.88 -1.02
N PHE A 250 -4.37 2.66 -1.56
CA PHE A 250 -4.45 1.44 -0.76
C PHE A 250 -3.25 1.30 0.17
N TYR A 251 -2.03 1.46 -0.37
CA TYR A 251 -0.81 1.42 0.43
C TYR A 251 -0.83 2.46 1.58
N ILE A 252 -1.12 3.72 1.27
CA ILE A 252 -1.16 4.78 2.29
C ILE A 252 -2.28 4.57 3.31
N SER A 253 -3.44 4.09 2.87
CA SER A 253 -4.57 3.84 3.77
C SER A 253 -4.25 2.75 4.78
N VAL A 254 -3.58 1.67 4.36
CA VAL A 254 -3.10 0.61 5.26
C VAL A 254 -1.97 1.13 6.15
N ALA A 255 -0.97 1.81 5.58
CA ALA A 255 0.19 2.28 6.34
C ALA A 255 -0.14 3.33 7.42
N ARG A 256 -1.18 4.15 7.21
CA ARG A 256 -1.58 5.27 8.08
C ARG A 256 -2.96 5.15 8.71
N ASP A 257 -3.60 3.99 8.60
CA ASP A 257 -4.96 3.72 9.10
C ASP A 257 -6.01 4.74 8.62
N LEU A 258 -5.97 5.07 7.32
CA LEU A 258 -6.86 6.06 6.69
C LEU A 258 -8.02 5.40 5.96
N PRO A 259 -9.18 6.09 5.81
CA PRO A 259 -10.33 5.56 5.07
C PRO A 259 -10.05 5.51 3.56
N PHE A 260 -9.81 4.31 3.02
CA PHE A 260 -9.42 4.08 1.62
C PHE A 260 -10.37 4.72 0.60
N TRP A 261 -11.66 4.40 0.65
CA TRP A 261 -12.63 4.85 -0.36
C TRP A 261 -12.75 6.37 -0.46
N ARG A 262 -12.67 7.05 0.69
CA ARG A 262 -12.73 8.52 0.73
C ARG A 262 -11.48 9.12 0.07
N ARG A 263 -10.30 8.62 0.41
CA ARG A 263 -9.02 9.10 -0.16
C ARG A 263 -8.89 8.79 -1.63
N PHE A 264 -9.31 7.59 -2.04
CA PHE A 264 -9.32 7.20 -3.44
C PHE A 264 -10.25 8.09 -4.27
N ALA A 265 -11.49 8.31 -3.82
CA ALA A 265 -12.43 9.19 -4.52
C ALA A 265 -11.94 10.65 -4.59
N GLU A 266 -11.33 11.17 -3.53
CA GLU A 266 -10.74 12.51 -3.48
C GLU A 266 -9.65 12.65 -4.54
N MET A 267 -8.65 11.77 -4.56
CA MET A 267 -7.55 11.80 -5.52
C MET A 267 -8.04 11.61 -6.96
N LEU A 268 -8.94 10.65 -7.17
CA LEU A 268 -9.52 10.39 -8.50
C LEU A 268 -10.28 11.62 -9.04
N THR A 269 -11.09 12.26 -8.20
CA THR A 269 -11.87 13.43 -8.60
C THR A 269 -10.96 14.62 -8.93
N ILE A 270 -9.91 14.86 -8.15
CA ILE A 270 -8.95 15.93 -8.42
C ILE A 270 -8.21 15.66 -9.74
N SER A 271 -7.63 14.46 -9.89
CA SER A 271 -6.84 14.12 -11.08
C SER A 271 -7.66 14.15 -12.37
N LEU A 272 -8.82 13.50 -12.40
CA LEU A 272 -9.69 13.49 -13.57
C LEU A 272 -10.35 14.84 -13.82
N GLY A 273 -10.65 15.61 -12.77
CA GLY A 273 -11.19 16.97 -12.89
C GLY A 273 -10.19 17.90 -13.58
N ILE A 274 -8.92 17.88 -13.18
CA ILE A 274 -7.86 18.66 -13.83
C ILE A 274 -7.61 18.19 -15.26
N ALA A 275 -7.61 16.86 -15.50
CA ALA A 275 -7.51 16.33 -16.85
C ALA A 275 -8.66 16.81 -17.76
N ALA A 276 -9.89 16.84 -17.24
CA ALA A 276 -11.05 17.37 -18.00
C ALA A 276 -10.95 18.89 -18.29
N ILE A 277 -10.47 19.68 -17.35
CA ILE A 277 -10.22 21.11 -17.56
C ILE A 277 -9.14 21.31 -18.61
N SER A 278 -8.03 20.61 -18.51
CA SER A 278 -6.91 20.69 -19.46
C SER A 278 -7.30 20.21 -20.86
N PHE A 279 -8.16 19.20 -20.95
CA PHE A 279 -8.79 18.76 -22.19
C PHE A 279 -9.54 19.91 -22.88
N VAL A 280 -10.40 20.64 -22.15
CA VAL A 280 -11.15 21.78 -22.70
C VAL A 280 -10.20 22.88 -23.15
N ILE A 281 -9.17 23.18 -22.35
CA ILE A 281 -8.13 24.15 -22.71
C ILE A 281 -7.41 23.72 -24.00
N GLY A 282 -7.06 22.45 -24.14
CA GLY A 282 -6.43 21.92 -25.35
C GLY A 282 -7.28 22.11 -26.63
N ILE A 283 -8.59 21.86 -26.53
CA ILE A 283 -9.53 22.14 -27.64
C ILE A 283 -9.57 23.61 -27.96
N VAL A 284 -9.70 24.51 -26.97
CA VAL A 284 -9.76 25.96 -27.18
C VAL A 284 -8.48 26.47 -27.84
N ILE A 285 -7.30 26.04 -27.35
CA ILE A 285 -6.01 26.45 -27.94
C ILE A 285 -5.93 26.00 -29.40
N ARG A 286 -6.28 24.78 -29.71
CA ARG A 286 -6.28 24.27 -31.08
C ARG A 286 -7.19 25.08 -32.00
N THR A 287 -8.40 25.38 -31.52
CA THR A 287 -9.40 26.12 -32.31
C THR A 287 -9.00 27.56 -32.53
N VAL A 288 -8.44 28.25 -31.51
CA VAL A 288 -8.06 29.66 -31.58
C VAL A 288 -6.78 29.87 -32.37
N LEU A 289 -5.80 28.97 -32.26
CA LEU A 289 -4.51 29.12 -32.91
C LEU A 289 -4.44 28.40 -34.27
N ASP A 290 -5.55 27.77 -34.72
CA ASP A 290 -5.66 27.03 -36.00
C ASP A 290 -4.48 26.06 -36.21
N ILE A 291 -4.12 25.35 -35.13
CA ILE A 291 -3.00 24.39 -35.14
C ILE A 291 -3.41 23.13 -35.92
N ASN A 292 -2.92 23.05 -37.15
CA ASN A 292 -3.01 21.88 -38.02
C ASN A 292 -1.63 21.19 -38.06
N VAL A 293 -1.40 20.25 -37.13
CA VAL A 293 -0.16 19.44 -37.09
C VAL A 293 -0.46 18.03 -37.57
#